data_085c6463c54eb35de2909105dc8e5021
#
_entry.id   085c6463c54eb35de2909105dc8e5021
#
_cell.length_a   1.000
_cell.length_b   1.000
_cell.length_c   1.000
_cell.angle_alpha   90.00
_cell.angle_beta   90.00
_cell.angle_gamma   90.00
#
_symmetry.space_group_name_H-M   'P 1'
#
loop_
_entity.id
_entity.type
_entity.pdbx_description
1 polymer ?
#
loop_
_entity_poly.entity_id
_entity_poly.type
_entity_poly.pdbx_seq_one_letter_code
_entity_poly.pdbx_strand_id
1 'polypeptide(L)'
;DEADQASLNNYGRKNSKEERSKEEEERSSTYDAILRLRASLPGNTYIQYTATPQANILISMQDLLSPKSHTVLTPGEGYIGGKLFFGKGPNHDLFKGGLIIQIPEGEVFHKKRNPLERMPKSLKDALMFHILAVAIVVKWQAPEDITYLSMMVHPDNEKKWNKKFKEWIDNELKNWRKALKMADGCDEKVYLLEDFKKIFPKAVEFYAPEDRPTFEQIKPFIADVIHDRKVYLVNTDKDAQTDIEWDNYKMHILVGAETVSYTHLRAHET
;
A
#
# COMPACT_ATOMS: atom_id res chain seq x y z
N ASP A 1 12.21 -4.81 16.90
CA ASP A 1 11.72 -4.44 15.58
C ASP A 1 10.39 -3.71 15.74
N GLU A 2 10.03 -2.82 14.79
CA GLU A 2 8.81 -1.99 14.84
C GLU A 2 8.61 -1.27 16.19
N ALA A 3 9.70 -0.73 16.72
CA ALA A 3 9.69 -0.16 18.07
C ALA A 3 8.82 1.10 18.21
N ASP A 4 8.56 1.79 17.10
CA ASP A 4 7.67 2.94 17.03
C ASP A 4 6.18 2.59 17.23
N GLN A 5 5.78 1.34 17.00
CA GLN A 5 4.39 0.92 17.11
C GLN A 5 4.02 0.37 18.49
N ALA A 6 4.87 -0.44 19.09
CA ALA A 6 4.51 -1.21 20.27
C ALA A 6 5.23 -0.76 21.54
N SER A 7 6.41 -0.14 21.44
CA SER A 7 7.22 0.19 22.60
C SER A 7 6.93 1.55 23.24
N LEU A 8 6.12 2.39 22.61
CA LEU A 8 5.78 3.70 23.13
C LEU A 8 4.58 3.68 24.06
N ASN A 9 4.57 4.57 25.05
CA ASN A 9 3.43 4.71 25.93
C ASN A 9 2.28 5.46 25.24
N ASN A 10 1.21 4.75 24.86
CA ASN A 10 0.03 5.31 24.20
C ASN A 10 -0.72 6.35 25.05
N TYR A 11 -0.50 6.40 26.34
CA TYR A 11 -1.11 7.35 27.28
C TYR A 11 -0.29 8.63 27.48
N GLY A 12 0.88 8.78 26.86
CA GLY A 12 1.77 9.93 27.05
C GLY A 12 1.06 11.28 26.86
N ARG A 13 0.22 11.41 25.83
CA ARG A 13 -0.57 12.63 25.59
C ARG A 13 -1.64 12.90 26.66
N LYS A 14 -2.26 11.84 27.21
CA LYS A 14 -3.25 11.94 28.27
C LYS A 14 -2.58 12.34 29.56
N ASN A 15 -1.49 11.67 29.93
CA ASN A 15 -0.69 11.97 31.11
C ASN A 15 -0.20 13.43 31.11
N SER A 16 0.30 13.91 29.98
CA SER A 16 0.76 15.30 29.82
C SER A 16 -0.37 16.32 29.94
N LYS A 17 -1.58 16.03 29.43
CA LYS A 17 -2.72 16.93 29.53
C LYS A 17 -3.30 17.02 30.95
N GLU A 18 -3.23 15.94 31.71
CA GLU A 18 -3.73 15.85 33.07
C GLU A 18 -2.68 16.20 34.13
N GLU A 19 -1.46 16.63 33.69
CA GLU A 19 -0.33 17.01 34.55
C GLU A 19 -0.02 15.96 35.64
N ARG A 20 -0.16 14.68 35.30
CA ARG A 20 0.03 13.56 36.22
C ARG A 20 1.48 13.47 36.68
N SER A 21 1.67 13.14 37.95
CA SER A 21 2.99 12.77 38.47
C SER A 21 3.48 11.46 37.84
N LYS A 22 4.80 11.18 37.91
CA LYS A 22 5.37 9.92 37.34
C LYS A 22 4.77 8.66 37.94
N GLU A 23 4.30 8.72 39.19
CA GLU A 23 3.67 7.60 39.89
C GLU A 23 2.20 7.40 39.46
N GLU A 24 1.56 8.46 38.97
CA GLU A 24 0.15 8.44 38.51
C GLU A 24 0.03 8.25 36.99
N GLU A 25 1.14 8.20 36.26
CA GLU A 25 1.13 8.01 34.82
C GLU A 25 0.50 6.67 34.40
N GLU A 26 -0.52 6.74 33.56
CA GLU A 26 -1.04 5.54 32.92
C GLU A 26 -0.02 5.01 31.90
N ARG A 27 0.16 3.69 31.89
CA ARG A 27 1.09 3.01 30.97
C ARG A 27 0.33 2.00 30.12
N SER A 28 0.70 1.91 28.85
CA SER A 28 0.19 0.82 28.01
C SER A 28 0.78 -0.51 28.48
N SER A 29 0.02 -1.59 28.32
CA SER A 29 0.42 -2.91 28.79
C SER A 29 1.76 -3.38 28.22
N THR A 30 2.01 -3.12 26.94
CA THR A 30 3.28 -3.46 26.28
C THR A 30 4.45 -2.63 26.81
N TYR A 31 4.26 -1.32 26.97
CA TYR A 31 5.27 -0.43 27.53
C TYR A 31 5.66 -0.87 28.95
N ASP A 32 4.66 -1.11 29.83
CA ASP A 32 4.88 -1.56 31.19
C ASP A 32 5.57 -2.94 31.27
N ALA A 33 5.19 -3.87 30.37
CA ALA A 33 5.85 -5.18 30.29
C ALA A 33 7.34 -5.05 29.92
N ILE A 34 7.70 -4.17 28.97
CA ILE A 34 9.09 -3.89 28.61
C ILE A 34 9.86 -3.33 29.82
N LEU A 35 9.28 -2.37 30.54
CA LEU A 35 9.92 -1.80 31.72
C LEU A 35 10.16 -2.84 32.83
N ARG A 36 9.17 -3.70 33.11
CA ARG A 36 9.30 -4.79 34.09
C ARG A 36 10.36 -5.81 33.69
N LEU A 37 10.39 -6.20 32.41
CA LEU A 37 11.42 -7.09 31.89
C LEU A 37 12.82 -6.49 32.05
N ARG A 38 13.01 -5.23 31.69
CA ARG A 38 14.30 -4.54 31.87
C ARG A 38 14.71 -4.42 33.34
N ALA A 39 13.76 -4.14 34.20
CA ALA A 39 14.03 -4.05 35.65
C ALA A 39 14.42 -5.41 36.27
N SER A 40 13.95 -6.52 35.71
CA SER A 40 14.28 -7.87 36.20
C SER A 40 15.62 -8.37 35.72
N LEU A 41 16.26 -7.72 34.73
CA LEU A 41 17.53 -8.12 34.12
C LEU A 41 18.65 -7.16 34.51
N PRO A 42 19.55 -7.51 35.42
CA PRO A 42 20.70 -6.66 35.75
C PRO A 42 21.63 -6.55 34.52
N GLY A 43 22.07 -5.32 34.21
CA GLY A 43 23.02 -5.08 33.14
C GLY A 43 22.50 -5.34 31.73
N ASN A 44 21.26 -4.96 31.44
CA ASN A 44 20.68 -5.12 30.08
C ASN A 44 20.95 -3.90 29.17
N THR A 45 20.97 -4.19 27.87
CA THR A 45 20.96 -3.19 26.81
C THR A 45 19.63 -3.32 26.03
N TYR A 46 18.94 -2.20 25.85
CA TYR A 46 17.71 -2.16 25.08
C TYR A 46 17.96 -1.49 23.72
N ILE A 47 17.78 -2.24 22.65
CA ILE A 47 17.98 -1.79 21.28
C ILE A 47 16.62 -1.73 20.59
N GLN A 48 16.34 -0.62 19.95
CA GLN A 48 15.11 -0.39 19.17
C GLN A 48 15.45 -0.37 17.68
N TYR A 49 14.73 -1.15 16.91
CA TYR A 49 14.79 -1.14 15.44
C TYR A 49 13.47 -0.62 14.89
N THR A 50 13.53 0.33 13.98
CA THR A 50 12.36 0.84 13.25
C THR A 50 12.80 1.55 11.98
N ALA A 51 11.98 1.47 10.93
CA ALA A 51 12.14 2.26 9.72
C ALA A 51 11.60 3.71 9.87
N THR A 52 10.77 3.96 10.91
CA THR A 52 10.10 5.25 11.19
C THR A 52 10.43 5.76 12.60
N PRO A 53 11.68 6.17 12.86
CA PRO A 53 12.18 6.45 14.21
C PRO A 53 11.66 7.76 14.83
N GLN A 54 10.87 8.55 14.12
CA GLN A 54 10.45 9.90 14.54
C GLN A 54 9.80 9.89 15.92
N ALA A 55 8.88 8.95 16.16
CA ALA A 55 8.18 8.85 17.44
C ALA A 55 9.16 8.50 18.58
N ASN A 56 10.07 7.54 18.36
CA ASN A 56 11.04 7.11 19.37
C ASN A 56 12.07 8.18 19.71
N ILE A 57 12.47 9.02 18.73
CA ILE A 57 13.44 10.11 18.93
C ILE A 57 12.77 11.31 19.62
N LEU A 58 11.48 11.54 19.35
CA LEU A 58 10.75 12.71 19.87
C LEU A 58 10.08 12.47 21.23
N ILE A 59 10.17 11.28 21.82
CA ILE A 59 9.70 11.06 23.19
C ILE A 59 10.56 11.88 24.16
N SER A 60 9.96 12.20 25.31
CA SER A 60 10.66 12.96 26.37
C SER A 60 11.97 12.28 26.75
N MET A 61 13.05 13.04 26.89
CA MET A 61 14.33 12.54 27.39
C MET A 61 14.24 11.94 28.79
N GLN A 62 13.16 12.21 29.50
CA GLN A 62 12.86 11.62 30.82
C GLN A 62 12.17 10.27 30.73
N ASP A 63 11.72 9.86 29.54
CA ASP A 63 11.10 8.56 29.34
C ASP A 63 12.16 7.45 29.50
N LEU A 64 11.77 6.37 30.19
CA LEU A 64 12.68 5.25 30.49
C LEU A 64 13.08 4.45 29.25
N LEU A 65 12.33 4.54 28.17
CA LEU A 65 12.64 3.95 26.87
C LEU A 65 13.21 4.94 25.86
N SER A 66 13.47 6.20 26.27
CA SER A 66 14.12 7.18 25.42
C SER A 66 15.50 6.69 24.98
N PRO A 67 15.82 6.69 23.68
CA PRO A 67 17.12 6.26 23.20
C PRO A 67 18.22 7.24 23.63
N LYS A 68 19.29 6.71 24.24
CA LYS A 68 20.49 7.52 24.59
C LYS A 68 21.35 7.83 23.38
N SER A 69 21.27 7.02 22.35
CA SER A 69 21.98 7.20 21.09
C SER A 69 21.15 6.59 19.96
N HIS A 70 21.35 7.07 18.75
CA HIS A 70 20.72 6.53 17.56
C HIS A 70 21.74 6.45 16.41
N THR A 71 21.53 5.46 15.54
CA THR A 71 22.33 5.27 14.34
C THR A 71 21.38 5.09 13.15
N VAL A 72 21.56 5.89 12.12
CA VAL A 72 20.85 5.73 10.86
C VAL A 72 21.67 4.81 9.96
N LEU A 73 21.11 3.68 9.59
CA LEU A 73 21.79 2.76 8.68
C LEU A 73 21.82 3.33 7.26
N THR A 74 22.92 3.12 6.57
CA THR A 74 23.02 3.46 5.15
C THR A 74 22.12 2.51 4.36
N PRO A 75 21.21 3.02 3.51
CA PRO A 75 20.41 2.16 2.64
C PRO A 75 21.30 1.27 1.78
N GLY A 76 20.86 0.02 1.59
CA GLY A 76 21.53 -0.92 0.68
C GLY A 76 21.49 -0.43 -0.77
N GLU A 77 22.33 -1.02 -1.61
CA GLU A 77 22.31 -0.76 -3.06
C GLU A 77 20.96 -1.20 -3.64
N GLY A 78 20.38 -0.35 -4.51
CA GLY A 78 19.07 -0.61 -5.10
C GLY A 78 17.86 -0.23 -4.22
N TYR A 79 18.07 0.26 -2.99
CA TYR A 79 16.96 0.69 -2.14
C TYR A 79 16.16 1.83 -2.76
N ILE A 80 14.85 1.61 -2.90
CA ILE A 80 13.89 2.58 -3.40
C ILE A 80 13.10 3.16 -2.22
N GLY A 81 13.30 4.42 -1.91
CA GLY A 81 12.68 5.06 -0.75
C GLY A 81 12.11 6.44 -1.06
N GLY A 82 11.73 7.16 -0.01
CA GLY A 82 11.10 8.48 -0.08
C GLY A 82 11.83 9.50 -0.96
N LYS A 83 13.15 9.38 -1.08
CA LYS A 83 13.95 10.25 -1.94
C LYS A 83 13.62 10.12 -3.44
N LEU A 84 13.27 8.90 -3.89
CA LEU A 84 12.83 8.66 -5.26
C LEU A 84 11.39 9.17 -5.45
N PHE A 85 10.50 8.87 -4.52
CA PHE A 85 9.09 9.25 -4.61
C PHE A 85 8.86 10.75 -4.45
N PHE A 86 9.54 11.38 -3.47
CA PHE A 86 9.30 12.77 -3.06
C PHE A 86 10.41 13.74 -3.47
N GLY A 87 11.51 13.27 -4.06
CA GLY A 87 12.63 14.06 -4.50
C GLY A 87 13.50 14.63 -3.39
N LYS A 88 14.34 15.61 -3.73
CA LYS A 88 15.34 16.20 -2.84
C LYS A 88 15.01 17.66 -2.50
N GLY A 89 14.87 17.95 -1.20
CA GLY A 89 14.84 19.33 -0.70
C GLY A 89 13.43 19.91 -0.53
N PRO A 90 13.31 21.02 0.20
CA PRO A 90 12.05 21.59 0.64
C PRO A 90 11.19 22.21 -0.47
N ASN A 91 11.80 22.51 -1.61
CA ASN A 91 11.11 23.13 -2.77
C ASN A 91 10.82 22.13 -3.89
N HIS A 92 10.97 20.83 -3.63
CA HIS A 92 10.70 19.82 -4.64
C HIS A 92 9.20 19.65 -4.80
N ASP A 93 8.73 19.74 -6.03
CA ASP A 93 7.34 19.45 -6.35
C ASP A 93 7.13 17.94 -6.27
N LEU A 94 6.37 17.50 -5.27
CA LEU A 94 6.10 16.09 -4.98
C LEU A 94 5.47 15.34 -6.16
N PHE A 95 4.83 16.06 -7.08
CA PHE A 95 4.11 15.49 -8.20
C PHE A 95 4.87 15.55 -9.53
N LYS A 96 6.00 16.24 -9.59
CA LYS A 96 6.80 16.36 -10.84
C LYS A 96 7.41 15.05 -11.30
N GLY A 97 7.67 14.12 -10.39
CA GLY A 97 8.28 12.82 -10.70
C GLY A 97 7.32 11.82 -11.36
N GLY A 98 6.03 12.11 -11.43
CA GLY A 98 5.02 11.20 -12.00
C GLY A 98 4.70 9.95 -11.16
N LEU A 99 5.45 9.71 -10.08
CA LEU A 99 5.26 8.54 -9.21
C LEU A 99 4.10 8.73 -8.23
N ILE A 100 3.76 9.98 -7.89
CA ILE A 100 2.67 10.32 -7.00
C ILE A 100 1.59 11.03 -7.81
N ILE A 101 0.40 10.46 -7.82
CA ILE A 101 -0.77 11.01 -8.51
C ILE A 101 -1.79 11.44 -7.45
N GLN A 102 -2.13 12.73 -7.46
CA GLN A 102 -3.13 13.26 -6.56
C GLN A 102 -4.52 12.82 -6.98
N ILE A 103 -5.29 12.28 -6.02
CA ILE A 103 -6.71 11.99 -6.22
C ILE A 103 -7.47 13.33 -6.23
N PRO A 104 -8.34 13.61 -7.23
CA PRO A 104 -9.16 14.81 -7.25
C PRO A 104 -10.01 14.94 -5.99
N GLU A 105 -10.13 16.14 -5.44
CA GLU A 105 -10.81 16.37 -4.14
C GLU A 105 -12.24 15.80 -4.12
N GLY A 106 -12.99 15.92 -5.21
CA GLY A 106 -14.33 15.36 -5.34
C GLY A 106 -14.40 13.82 -5.36
N GLU A 107 -13.27 13.15 -5.56
CA GLU A 107 -13.13 11.68 -5.57
C GLU A 107 -12.47 11.14 -4.31
N VAL A 108 -12.01 12.01 -3.41
CA VAL A 108 -11.46 11.58 -2.12
C VAL A 108 -12.59 11.06 -1.25
N PHE A 109 -12.50 9.78 -0.90
CA PHE A 109 -13.46 9.15 -0.01
C PHE A 109 -13.37 9.74 1.40
N HIS A 110 -14.51 10.09 1.96
CA HIS A 110 -14.62 10.45 3.37
C HIS A 110 -16.02 10.13 3.88
N LYS A 111 -16.12 9.19 4.82
CA LYS A 111 -17.37 8.61 5.32
C LYS A 111 -18.47 9.59 5.71
N LYS A 112 -18.14 10.80 6.15
CA LYS A 112 -19.10 11.85 6.56
C LYS A 112 -19.25 12.97 5.55
N ARG A 113 -18.15 13.36 4.87
CA ARG A 113 -18.14 14.53 3.97
C ARG A 113 -18.35 14.15 2.51
N ASN A 114 -17.81 13.01 2.10
CA ASN A 114 -17.93 12.51 0.72
C ASN A 114 -17.97 10.97 0.72
N PRO A 115 -19.11 10.34 1.08
CA PRO A 115 -19.20 8.89 1.26
C PRO A 115 -19.11 8.09 -0.03
N LEU A 116 -19.01 8.69 -1.19
CA LEU A 116 -19.01 8.12 -2.52
C LEU A 116 -20.06 7.01 -2.72
N GLU A 117 -20.92 7.17 -3.70
CA GLU A 117 -21.97 6.18 -4.01
C GLU A 117 -21.54 5.14 -5.05
N ARG A 118 -20.52 5.49 -5.84
CA ARG A 118 -19.95 4.67 -6.91
C ARG A 118 -18.43 4.72 -6.89
N MET A 119 -17.82 3.78 -7.58
CA MET A 119 -16.36 3.75 -7.75
C MET A 119 -15.86 5.05 -8.37
N PRO A 120 -14.87 5.74 -7.75
CA PRO A 120 -14.30 6.96 -8.30
C PRO A 120 -13.52 6.67 -9.59
N LYS A 121 -13.50 7.65 -10.49
CA LYS A 121 -12.79 7.53 -11.76
C LYS A 121 -11.29 7.33 -11.56
N SER A 122 -10.69 8.01 -10.58
CA SER A 122 -9.27 7.85 -10.24
C SER A 122 -8.91 6.41 -9.86
N LEU A 123 -9.79 5.70 -9.14
CA LEU A 123 -9.58 4.28 -8.83
C LEU A 123 -9.71 3.41 -10.09
N LYS A 124 -10.67 3.73 -10.97
CA LYS A 124 -10.82 3.03 -12.25
C LYS A 124 -9.57 3.20 -13.13
N ASP A 125 -9.06 4.42 -13.24
CA ASP A 125 -7.85 4.74 -13.98
C ASP A 125 -6.60 4.03 -13.37
N ALA A 126 -6.52 3.97 -12.03
CA ALA A 126 -5.43 3.26 -11.34
C ALA A 126 -5.49 1.74 -11.57
N LEU A 127 -6.68 1.14 -11.59
CA LEU A 127 -6.86 -0.27 -11.94
C LEU A 127 -6.43 -0.54 -13.39
N MET A 128 -6.82 0.31 -14.33
CA MET A 128 -6.39 0.19 -15.73
C MET A 128 -4.86 0.31 -15.87
N PHE A 129 -4.27 1.27 -15.16
CA PHE A 129 -2.81 1.42 -15.12
C PHE A 129 -2.12 0.17 -14.59
N HIS A 130 -2.60 -0.38 -13.48
CA HIS A 130 -2.06 -1.61 -12.89
C HIS A 130 -2.16 -2.81 -13.84
N ILE A 131 -3.32 -3.00 -14.48
CA ILE A 131 -3.51 -4.06 -15.49
C ILE A 131 -2.53 -3.91 -16.66
N LEU A 132 -2.33 -2.68 -17.14
CA LEU A 132 -1.36 -2.41 -18.20
C LEU A 132 0.08 -2.72 -17.75
N ALA A 133 0.45 -2.34 -16.53
CA ALA A 133 1.76 -2.65 -15.97
C ALA A 133 1.99 -4.17 -15.89
N VAL A 134 1.01 -4.93 -15.39
CA VAL A 134 1.09 -6.41 -15.36
C VAL A 134 1.18 -6.98 -16.78
N ALA A 135 0.38 -6.48 -17.72
CA ALA A 135 0.39 -6.95 -19.11
C ALA A 135 1.74 -6.69 -19.81
N ILE A 136 2.39 -5.57 -19.50
CA ILE A 136 3.73 -5.24 -20.00
C ILE A 136 4.75 -6.23 -19.44
N VAL A 137 4.72 -6.49 -18.14
CA VAL A 137 5.63 -7.45 -17.50
C VAL A 137 5.41 -8.85 -18.07
N VAL A 138 4.16 -9.33 -18.14
CA VAL A 138 3.83 -10.65 -18.71
C VAL A 138 4.31 -10.80 -20.15
N LYS A 139 4.26 -9.73 -20.97
CA LYS A 139 4.78 -9.76 -22.35
C LYS A 139 6.28 -10.05 -22.40
N TRP A 140 7.06 -9.53 -21.45
CA TRP A 140 8.52 -9.64 -21.49
C TRP A 140 9.10 -10.80 -20.68
N GLN A 141 8.26 -11.46 -19.89
CA GLN A 141 8.69 -12.59 -19.08
C GLN A 141 8.91 -13.85 -19.90
N ALA A 142 9.92 -14.62 -19.52
CA ALA A 142 10.00 -16.00 -19.95
C ALA A 142 8.82 -16.80 -19.34
N PRO A 143 8.29 -17.81 -20.05
CA PRO A 143 7.18 -18.63 -19.57
C PRO A 143 7.42 -19.29 -18.20
N GLU A 144 8.70 -19.49 -17.85
CA GLU A 144 9.12 -20.11 -16.59
C GLU A 144 9.17 -19.12 -15.40
N ASP A 145 9.20 -17.82 -15.68
CA ASP A 145 9.25 -16.77 -14.65
C ASP A 145 7.83 -16.44 -14.19
N ILE A 146 7.44 -16.95 -13.03
CA ILE A 146 6.17 -16.56 -12.40
C ILE A 146 6.39 -15.21 -11.71
N THR A 147 6.00 -14.14 -12.38
CA THR A 147 5.95 -12.83 -11.72
C THR A 147 4.52 -12.37 -11.57
N TYR A 148 4.20 -11.99 -10.38
CA TYR A 148 2.94 -11.33 -10.06
C TYR A 148 3.19 -9.89 -9.63
N LEU A 149 2.23 -9.03 -9.91
CA LEU A 149 2.22 -7.65 -9.43
C LEU A 149 0.99 -7.41 -8.57
N SER A 150 1.21 -6.69 -7.48
CA SER A 150 0.16 -6.42 -6.51
C SER A 150 -0.18 -4.95 -6.46
N MET A 151 -1.47 -4.66 -6.25
CA MET A 151 -2.00 -3.33 -6.00
C MET A 151 -2.69 -3.31 -4.66
N MET A 152 -2.40 -2.30 -3.83
CA MET A 152 -3.11 -2.09 -2.57
C MET A 152 -4.12 -0.94 -2.72
N VAL A 153 -5.33 -1.16 -2.23
CA VAL A 153 -6.39 -0.15 -2.15
C VAL A 153 -6.79 0.01 -0.69
N HIS A 154 -6.52 1.20 -0.14
CA HIS A 154 -6.80 1.53 1.26
C HIS A 154 -7.77 2.70 1.36
N PRO A 155 -9.10 2.45 1.36
CA PRO A 155 -10.10 3.51 1.36
C PRO A 155 -10.34 4.12 2.75
N ASP A 156 -10.37 3.30 3.80
CA ASP A 156 -10.65 3.69 5.18
C ASP A 156 -10.27 2.57 6.14
N ASN A 157 -10.11 2.88 7.43
CA ASN A 157 -9.87 1.89 8.47
C ASN A 157 -11.11 1.07 8.82
N GLU A 158 -12.32 1.52 8.46
CA GLU A 158 -13.55 0.79 8.73
C GLU A 158 -13.80 -0.35 7.72
N LYS A 159 -13.98 -1.56 8.22
CA LYS A 159 -14.18 -2.80 7.44
C LYS A 159 -15.28 -2.74 6.38
N LYS A 160 -16.39 -2.04 6.70
CA LYS A 160 -17.55 -1.92 5.77
C LYS A 160 -17.19 -1.20 4.48
N TRP A 161 -16.28 -0.20 4.55
CA TRP A 161 -15.83 0.53 3.38
C TRP A 161 -14.86 -0.29 2.54
N ASN A 162 -14.00 -1.07 3.18
CA ASN A 162 -13.14 -2.02 2.49
C ASN A 162 -13.98 -3.03 1.69
N LYS A 163 -15.05 -3.58 2.29
CA LYS A 163 -16.00 -4.46 1.57
C LYS A 163 -16.65 -3.77 0.37
N LYS A 164 -17.13 -2.54 0.54
CA LYS A 164 -17.77 -1.75 -0.53
C LYS A 164 -16.80 -1.49 -1.70
N PHE A 165 -15.57 -1.09 -1.42
CA PHE A 165 -14.56 -0.86 -2.45
C PHE A 165 -14.17 -2.16 -3.16
N LYS A 166 -14.03 -3.28 -2.43
CA LYS A 166 -13.82 -4.60 -3.02
C LYS A 166 -14.94 -4.98 -3.97
N GLU A 167 -16.20 -4.80 -3.58
CA GLU A 167 -17.36 -5.08 -4.42
C GLU A 167 -17.36 -4.24 -5.71
N TRP A 168 -17.01 -2.97 -5.64
CA TRP A 168 -16.87 -2.13 -6.82
C TRP A 168 -15.80 -2.63 -7.77
N ILE A 169 -14.62 -2.97 -7.24
CA ILE A 169 -13.50 -3.50 -8.02
C ILE A 169 -13.89 -4.82 -8.67
N ASP A 170 -14.45 -5.75 -7.91
CA ASP A 170 -14.90 -7.04 -8.43
C ASP A 170 -15.93 -6.89 -9.56
N ASN A 171 -16.91 -6.00 -9.39
CA ASN A 171 -17.95 -5.74 -10.38
C ASN A 171 -17.36 -5.11 -11.65
N GLU A 172 -16.48 -4.12 -11.51
CA GLU A 172 -15.84 -3.47 -12.66
C GLU A 172 -14.98 -4.45 -13.45
N LEU A 173 -14.16 -5.26 -12.78
CA LEU A 173 -13.34 -6.28 -13.44
C LEU A 173 -14.18 -7.38 -14.10
N LYS A 174 -15.33 -7.75 -13.53
CA LYS A 174 -16.29 -8.65 -14.17
C LYS A 174 -16.89 -8.03 -15.44
N ASN A 175 -17.24 -6.75 -15.40
CA ASN A 175 -17.78 -6.04 -16.56
C ASN A 175 -16.73 -5.93 -17.67
N TRP A 176 -15.49 -5.58 -17.34
CA TRP A 176 -14.40 -5.53 -18.33
C TRP A 176 -14.13 -6.90 -18.95
N ARG A 177 -14.13 -7.97 -18.13
CA ARG A 177 -13.99 -9.34 -18.65
C ARG A 177 -15.11 -9.71 -19.62
N LYS A 178 -16.35 -9.27 -19.37
CA LYS A 178 -17.47 -9.51 -20.29
C LYS A 178 -17.28 -8.73 -21.58
N ALA A 179 -16.97 -7.43 -21.49
CA ALA A 179 -16.75 -6.57 -22.66
C ALA A 179 -15.63 -7.10 -23.56
N LEU A 180 -14.50 -7.52 -22.99
CA LEU A 180 -13.37 -8.05 -23.76
C LEU A 180 -13.66 -9.37 -24.50
N LYS A 181 -14.68 -10.13 -24.04
CA LYS A 181 -15.14 -11.36 -24.71
C LYS A 181 -16.10 -11.11 -25.87
N MET A 182 -16.63 -9.89 -26.01
CA MET A 182 -17.52 -9.54 -27.11
C MET A 182 -16.79 -9.54 -28.46
N ALA A 183 -17.56 -9.62 -29.54
CA ALA A 183 -17.00 -9.55 -30.89
C ALA A 183 -16.24 -8.25 -31.13
N ASP A 184 -15.26 -8.29 -32.00
CA ASP A 184 -14.55 -7.10 -32.44
C ASP A 184 -15.53 -6.14 -33.13
N GLY A 185 -15.48 -4.87 -32.76
CA GLY A 185 -16.42 -3.84 -33.25
C GLY A 185 -17.66 -3.64 -32.38
N CYS A 186 -17.86 -4.44 -31.34
CA CYS A 186 -18.89 -4.14 -30.33
C CYS A 186 -18.51 -2.87 -29.55
N ASP A 187 -19.45 -1.95 -29.39
CA ASP A 187 -19.21 -0.63 -28.79
C ASP A 187 -18.59 -0.73 -27.40
N GLU A 188 -19.09 -1.62 -26.54
CA GLU A 188 -18.58 -1.79 -25.18
C GLU A 188 -17.11 -2.22 -25.16
N LYS A 189 -16.70 -3.11 -26.09
CA LYS A 189 -15.30 -3.54 -26.23
C LYS A 189 -14.43 -2.40 -26.76
N VAL A 190 -14.93 -1.68 -27.76
CA VAL A 190 -14.21 -0.55 -28.38
C VAL A 190 -13.97 0.54 -27.36
N TYR A 191 -15.00 0.99 -26.64
CA TYR A 191 -14.88 2.02 -25.61
C TYR A 191 -13.94 1.61 -24.47
N LEU A 192 -14.02 0.36 -24.03
CA LEU A 192 -13.12 -0.13 -22.99
C LEU A 192 -11.65 -0.11 -23.45
N LEU A 193 -11.37 -0.56 -24.67
CA LEU A 193 -10.01 -0.55 -25.21
C LEU A 193 -9.49 0.87 -25.45
N GLU A 194 -10.35 1.80 -25.85
CA GLU A 194 -10.01 3.23 -25.95
C GLU A 194 -9.67 3.82 -24.58
N ASP A 195 -10.39 3.45 -23.52
CA ASP A 195 -10.06 3.90 -22.16
C ASP A 195 -8.70 3.36 -21.70
N PHE A 196 -8.38 2.09 -21.93
CA PHE A 196 -7.05 1.54 -21.71
C PHE A 196 -5.97 2.27 -22.52
N LYS A 197 -6.25 2.58 -23.78
CA LYS A 197 -5.32 3.30 -24.68
C LYS A 197 -5.02 4.72 -24.20
N LYS A 198 -5.99 5.40 -23.57
CA LYS A 198 -5.77 6.73 -22.94
C LYS A 198 -4.81 6.67 -21.75
N ILE A 199 -4.83 5.58 -20.97
CA ILE A 199 -3.95 5.39 -19.81
C ILE A 199 -2.56 4.89 -20.22
N PHE A 200 -2.46 4.14 -21.32
CA PHE A 200 -1.25 3.46 -21.76
C PHE A 200 0.02 4.33 -21.84
N PRO A 201 0.00 5.59 -22.33
CA PRO A 201 1.20 6.43 -22.34
C PRO A 201 1.85 6.59 -20.97
N LYS A 202 1.04 6.69 -19.90
CA LYS A 202 1.53 6.77 -18.52
C LYS A 202 2.17 5.46 -18.06
N ALA A 203 1.64 4.32 -18.50
CA ALA A 203 2.17 3.02 -18.12
C ALA A 203 3.55 2.72 -18.73
N VAL A 204 3.88 3.34 -19.87
CA VAL A 204 5.17 3.14 -20.56
C VAL A 204 6.15 4.30 -20.35
N GLU A 205 5.75 5.36 -19.66
CA GLU A 205 6.56 6.57 -19.47
C GLU A 205 7.90 6.27 -18.78
N PHE A 206 7.93 5.30 -17.86
CA PHE A 206 9.11 4.93 -17.06
C PHE A 206 10.11 4.03 -17.79
N TYR A 207 9.76 3.52 -18.98
CA TYR A 207 10.65 2.71 -19.80
C TYR A 207 11.45 3.57 -20.75
N ALA A 208 12.68 3.17 -21.09
CA ALA A 208 13.46 3.80 -22.13
C ALA A 208 12.67 3.79 -23.47
N PRO A 209 12.76 4.83 -24.30
CA PRO A 209 11.95 4.93 -25.52
C PRO A 209 12.06 3.72 -26.45
N GLU A 210 13.25 3.13 -26.55
CA GLU A 210 13.57 1.94 -27.33
C GLU A 210 12.94 0.66 -26.79
N ASP A 211 12.67 0.62 -25.49
CA ASP A 211 12.08 -0.54 -24.82
C ASP A 211 10.55 -0.43 -24.68
N ARG A 212 9.96 0.68 -25.10
CA ARG A 212 8.51 0.89 -24.95
C ARG A 212 7.72 -0.01 -25.90
N PRO A 213 6.85 -0.89 -25.37
CA PRO A 213 5.94 -1.62 -26.24
C PRO A 213 4.89 -0.69 -26.85
N THR A 214 4.29 -1.09 -27.96
CA THR A 214 3.10 -0.43 -28.49
C THR A 214 1.84 -0.96 -27.79
N PHE A 215 0.75 -0.19 -27.83
CA PHE A 215 -0.53 -0.65 -27.27
C PHE A 215 -1.03 -1.92 -27.93
N GLU A 216 -0.88 -2.05 -29.24
CA GLU A 216 -1.29 -3.26 -29.99
C GLU A 216 -0.51 -4.51 -29.57
N GLN A 217 0.73 -4.35 -29.13
CA GLN A 217 1.52 -5.46 -28.59
C GLN A 217 1.06 -5.90 -27.18
N ILE A 218 0.49 -4.98 -26.40
CA ILE A 218 0.03 -5.25 -25.01
C ILE A 218 -1.43 -5.68 -24.97
N LYS A 219 -2.25 -5.21 -25.90
CA LYS A 219 -3.69 -5.47 -25.97
C LYS A 219 -4.11 -6.95 -25.78
N PRO A 220 -3.43 -7.94 -26.38
CA PRO A 220 -3.79 -9.35 -26.18
C PRO A 220 -3.68 -9.79 -24.71
N PHE A 221 -2.70 -9.26 -23.98
CA PHE A 221 -2.43 -9.65 -22.59
C PHE A 221 -3.40 -9.03 -21.58
N ILE A 222 -4.11 -7.95 -21.94
CA ILE A 222 -5.07 -7.28 -21.04
C ILE A 222 -6.18 -8.26 -20.62
N ALA A 223 -6.70 -9.03 -21.56
CA ALA A 223 -7.77 -10.00 -21.28
C ALA A 223 -7.28 -11.15 -20.37
N ASP A 224 -6.06 -11.62 -20.59
CA ASP A 224 -5.43 -12.69 -19.81
C ASP A 224 -5.17 -12.23 -18.37
N VAL A 225 -4.62 -11.03 -18.18
CA VAL A 225 -4.37 -10.44 -16.85
C VAL A 225 -5.69 -10.26 -16.09
N ILE A 226 -6.73 -9.74 -16.74
CA ILE A 226 -8.06 -9.61 -16.12
C ILE A 226 -8.66 -10.98 -15.81
N HIS A 227 -8.35 -12.01 -16.56
CA HIS A 227 -8.81 -13.36 -16.27
C HIS A 227 -8.06 -13.96 -15.09
N ASP A 228 -6.75 -13.80 -15.07
CA ASP A 228 -5.83 -14.38 -14.09
C ASP A 228 -5.55 -13.39 -12.95
N ARG A 229 -6.60 -13.10 -12.18
CA ARG A 229 -6.58 -12.13 -11.09
C ARG A 229 -7.26 -12.63 -9.83
N LYS A 230 -6.87 -12.09 -8.70
CA LYS A 230 -7.57 -12.25 -7.43
C LYS A 230 -7.72 -10.92 -6.70
N VAL A 231 -8.91 -10.65 -6.17
CA VAL A 231 -9.17 -9.49 -5.30
C VAL A 231 -9.40 -10.00 -3.89
N TYR A 232 -8.52 -9.61 -2.99
CA TYR A 232 -8.55 -10.02 -1.59
C TYR A 232 -9.12 -8.90 -0.71
N LEU A 233 -9.96 -9.28 0.24
CA LEU A 233 -10.31 -8.42 1.36
C LEU A 233 -9.34 -8.73 2.50
N VAL A 234 -8.49 -7.77 2.85
CA VAL A 234 -7.49 -7.97 3.90
C VAL A 234 -7.76 -7.03 5.05
N ASN A 235 -8.39 -7.58 6.07
CA ASN A 235 -8.66 -6.90 7.34
C ASN A 235 -8.87 -7.96 8.43
N THR A 236 -9.21 -7.54 9.65
CA THR A 236 -9.45 -8.45 10.77
C THR A 236 -10.87 -9.05 10.81
N ASP A 237 -11.60 -9.04 9.69
CA ASP A 237 -12.94 -9.63 9.61
C ASP A 237 -12.86 -11.15 9.39
N LYS A 238 -13.91 -11.88 9.83
CA LYS A 238 -13.98 -13.35 9.65
C LYS A 238 -14.03 -13.75 8.18
N ASP A 239 -14.53 -12.88 7.31
CA ASP A 239 -14.60 -13.08 5.87
C ASP A 239 -13.31 -12.64 5.14
N ALA A 240 -12.32 -12.11 5.88
CA ALA A 240 -11.05 -11.68 5.30
C ALA A 240 -10.18 -12.90 5.00
N GLN A 241 -9.52 -12.87 3.85
CA GLN A 241 -8.55 -13.88 3.50
C GLN A 241 -7.21 -13.54 4.13
N THR A 242 -6.75 -14.42 5.01
CA THR A 242 -5.44 -14.30 5.67
C THR A 242 -4.32 -14.91 4.83
N ASP A 243 -4.65 -15.91 4.01
CA ASP A 243 -3.68 -16.58 3.13
C ASP A 243 -3.87 -16.06 1.69
N ILE A 244 -2.84 -15.40 1.19
CA ILE A 244 -2.79 -14.88 -0.17
C ILE A 244 -2.03 -15.91 -1.02
N GLU A 245 -2.71 -16.43 -2.03
CA GLU A 245 -2.14 -17.39 -2.97
C GLU A 245 -1.30 -16.66 -4.02
N TRP A 246 -0.10 -16.22 -3.63
CA TRP A 246 0.76 -15.37 -4.47
C TRP A 246 1.10 -15.99 -5.81
N ASP A 247 1.40 -17.29 -5.85
CA ASP A 247 1.87 -18.00 -7.03
C ASP A 247 0.75 -18.40 -8.01
N ASN A 248 -0.52 -18.27 -7.58
CA ASN A 248 -1.66 -18.75 -8.37
C ASN A 248 -2.22 -17.72 -9.36
N TYR A 249 -1.86 -16.45 -9.23
CA TYR A 249 -2.43 -15.37 -10.05
C TYR A 249 -1.36 -14.36 -10.47
N LYS A 250 -1.47 -13.86 -11.70
CA LYS A 250 -0.57 -12.81 -12.22
C LYS A 250 -0.84 -11.45 -11.61
N MET A 251 -2.06 -11.20 -11.17
CA MET A 251 -2.47 -9.92 -10.61
C MET A 251 -3.22 -10.10 -9.29
N HIS A 252 -2.74 -9.41 -8.26
CA HIS A 252 -3.38 -9.35 -6.95
C HIS A 252 -3.84 -7.94 -6.66
N ILE A 253 -5.06 -7.80 -6.15
CA ILE A 253 -5.58 -6.54 -5.64
C ILE A 253 -5.98 -6.74 -4.19
N LEU A 254 -5.30 -6.06 -3.30
CA LEU A 254 -5.50 -6.14 -1.85
C LEU A 254 -6.32 -4.95 -1.41
N VAL A 255 -7.52 -5.18 -0.89
CA VAL A 255 -8.38 -4.12 -0.38
C VAL A 255 -8.46 -4.25 1.13
N GLY A 256 -7.95 -3.25 1.86
CA GLY A 256 -7.89 -3.37 3.31
C GLY A 256 -7.38 -2.18 4.05
N ALA A 257 -7.23 -2.35 5.37
CA ALA A 257 -6.69 -1.36 6.28
C ALA A 257 -5.16 -1.51 6.42
N GLU A 258 -4.55 -0.57 7.10
CA GLU A 258 -3.10 -0.44 7.33
C GLU A 258 -2.41 -1.70 7.88
N THR A 259 -3.13 -2.54 8.60
CA THR A 259 -2.65 -3.84 9.12
C THR A 259 -2.11 -4.77 8.02
N VAL A 260 -2.54 -4.58 6.77
CA VAL A 260 -2.11 -5.38 5.61
C VAL A 260 -0.65 -5.12 5.24
N SER A 261 -0.23 -3.86 5.29
CA SER A 261 1.13 -3.47 4.92
C SER A 261 2.19 -4.03 5.86
N TYR A 262 1.81 -4.24 7.14
CA TYR A 262 2.75 -4.69 8.16
C TYR A 262 2.85 -6.21 8.32
N THR A 263 1.78 -6.96 8.09
CA THR A 263 1.75 -8.40 8.38
C THR A 263 1.91 -9.30 7.15
N HIS A 264 1.41 -8.88 6.00
CA HIS A 264 1.34 -9.74 4.81
C HIS A 264 2.37 -9.40 3.72
N LEU A 265 2.73 -8.14 3.55
CA LEU A 265 3.75 -7.77 2.55
C LEU A 265 5.17 -8.12 3.00
N ARG A 266 5.44 -8.16 4.31
CA ARG A 266 6.77 -8.54 4.85
C ARG A 266 7.04 -10.04 4.89
N ALA A 267 6.03 -10.89 4.89
CA ALA A 267 6.22 -12.34 4.94
C ALA A 267 6.96 -12.91 3.71
N HIS A 268 7.08 -12.14 2.64
CA HIS A 268 7.76 -12.53 1.39
C HIS A 268 9.13 -11.87 1.18
N GLU A 269 9.58 -10.99 2.07
CA GLU A 269 10.93 -10.39 2.01
C GLU A 269 12.01 -11.23 2.70
N THR A 270 11.65 -12.33 3.31
CA THR A 270 12.54 -13.29 3.95
C THR A 270 12.62 -14.60 3.16
#